data_6b8f175b84e1e633c33d9ebf3262bcd2
#
_entry.id   6b8f175b84e1e633c33d9ebf3262bcd2
#
_cell.length_a   1.000
_cell.length_b   1.000
_cell.length_c   1.000
_cell.angle_alpha   90.00
_cell.angle_beta   90.00
_cell.angle_gamma   90.00
#
_symmetry.space_group_name_H-M   'P 1'
#
loop_
_entity.id
_entity.type
_entity.pdbx_description
1 polymer ?
#
loop_
_entity_poly.entity_id
_entity_poly.type
_entity_poly.pdbx_seq_one_letter_code
_entity_poly.pdbx_strand_id
1 'polypeptide(L)'
;MNDLPATHTLPDHHHAEPDELARKLAYAGLIPFVGGAIFIWLLVGRIDAEPFMFVVRAITSYAALIVAFLGGIPWGLMMWRSTWHMEAPPHYRRALWTGVIYSLAAWLALLMPPHAGLVVLGVLLIACYLSDRKRYPELGVAGWLTLRFRLTCVSSMSCFLAAAQI
;
A
#
# COMPACT_ATOMS: atom_id res chain seq x y z
N MET A 1 1.34 16.86 -57.13
CA MET A 1 2.14 17.22 -55.96
C MET A 1 1.21 16.98 -54.77
N ASN A 2 1.29 15.77 -54.17
CA ASN A 2 0.40 15.31 -53.11
C ASN A 2 1.14 15.46 -51.79
N ASP A 3 0.81 16.52 -51.07
CA ASP A 3 1.20 16.65 -49.66
C ASP A 3 0.25 15.81 -48.83
N LEU A 4 0.67 14.58 -48.50
CA LEU A 4 0.01 13.77 -47.50
C LEU A 4 0.29 14.42 -46.12
N PRO A 5 -0.75 14.70 -45.33
CA PRO A 5 -0.52 15.21 -43.99
C PRO A 5 0.21 14.17 -43.14
N ALA A 6 1.23 14.63 -42.44
CA ALA A 6 2.02 13.82 -41.51
C ALA A 6 1.09 13.04 -40.59
N THR A 7 1.21 11.72 -40.58
CA THR A 7 0.57 10.85 -39.62
C THR A 7 1.01 11.29 -38.21
N HIS A 8 0.13 11.93 -37.49
CA HIS A 8 0.27 12.09 -36.04
C HIS A 8 0.39 10.69 -35.44
N THR A 9 1.61 10.24 -35.20
CA THR A 9 1.86 9.09 -34.36
C THR A 9 1.30 9.46 -32.98
N LEU A 10 0.20 8.83 -32.62
CA LEU A 10 -0.32 8.90 -31.24
C LEU A 10 0.85 8.55 -30.31
N PRO A 11 1.08 9.33 -29.24
CA PRO A 11 2.13 8.99 -28.30
C PRO A 11 1.87 7.58 -27.78
N ASP A 12 2.88 6.71 -27.91
CA ASP A 12 2.89 5.39 -27.31
C ASP A 12 2.35 5.53 -25.88
N HIS A 13 1.35 4.75 -25.54
CA HIS A 13 0.85 4.64 -24.18
C HIS A 13 1.97 4.02 -23.34
N HIS A 14 2.97 4.83 -22.99
CA HIS A 14 3.96 4.49 -21.98
C HIS A 14 3.16 4.16 -20.73
N HIS A 15 3.20 2.89 -20.31
CA HIS A 15 2.69 2.46 -19.01
C HIS A 15 3.26 3.43 -17.99
N ALA A 16 2.38 4.17 -17.30
CA ALA A 16 2.80 5.20 -16.35
C ALA A 16 3.68 4.55 -15.28
N GLU A 17 4.99 4.71 -15.42
CA GLU A 17 5.96 4.24 -14.45
C GLU A 17 6.05 5.24 -13.29
N PRO A 18 6.33 4.77 -12.07
CA PRO A 18 6.50 5.67 -10.93
C PRO A 18 7.70 6.59 -11.16
N ASP A 19 7.48 7.89 -11.01
CA ASP A 19 8.54 8.89 -10.99
C ASP A 19 9.61 8.57 -9.94
N GLU A 20 10.84 9.06 -10.15
CA GLU A 20 11.97 8.77 -9.27
C GLU A 20 11.70 9.22 -7.83
N LEU A 21 11.08 10.40 -7.64
CA LEU A 21 10.71 10.89 -6.32
C LEU A 21 9.68 9.97 -5.65
N ALA A 22 8.63 9.59 -6.38
CA ALA A 22 7.60 8.68 -5.87
C ALA A 22 8.21 7.33 -5.46
N ARG A 23 9.15 6.81 -6.24
CA ARG A 23 9.87 5.58 -5.93
C ARG A 23 10.72 5.70 -4.67
N LYS A 24 11.47 6.80 -4.51
CA LYS A 24 12.29 7.07 -3.31
C LYS A 24 11.42 7.19 -2.05
N LEU A 25 10.32 7.93 -2.11
CA LEU A 25 9.38 8.09 -1.00
C LEU A 25 8.70 6.74 -0.64
N ALA A 26 8.34 5.95 -1.64
CA ALA A 26 7.76 4.63 -1.41
C ALA A 26 8.71 3.70 -0.65
N TYR A 27 10.00 3.66 -1.03
CA TYR A 27 11.01 2.89 -0.30
C TYR A 27 11.30 3.48 1.09
N ALA A 28 11.30 4.80 1.24
CA ALA A 28 11.44 5.45 2.55
C ALA A 28 10.29 5.04 3.51
N GLY A 29 9.10 4.79 2.99
CA GLY A 29 7.97 4.26 3.74
C GLY A 29 8.21 2.86 4.34
N LEU A 30 9.23 2.11 3.90
CA LEU A 30 9.60 0.83 4.50
C LEU A 30 10.47 0.99 5.76
N ILE A 31 11.09 2.16 5.97
CA ILE A 31 12.00 2.39 7.10
C ILE A 31 11.32 2.08 8.44
N PRO A 32 10.10 2.56 8.74
CA PRO A 32 9.44 2.22 10.00
C PRO A 32 9.11 0.73 10.14
N PHE A 33 8.80 0.03 9.06
CA PHE A 33 8.53 -1.42 9.09
C PHE A 33 9.78 -2.21 9.44
N VAL A 34 10.84 -2.00 8.68
CA VAL A 34 12.11 -2.72 8.85
C VAL A 34 12.76 -2.32 10.17
N GLY A 35 12.83 -1.01 10.45
CA GLY A 35 13.38 -0.49 11.70
C GLY A 35 12.61 -1.00 12.92
N GLY A 36 11.29 -0.94 12.90
CA GLY A 36 10.44 -1.45 13.98
C GLY A 36 10.61 -2.95 14.22
N ALA A 37 10.64 -3.75 13.16
CA ALA A 37 10.88 -5.19 13.27
C ALA A 37 12.28 -5.50 13.86
N ILE A 38 13.32 -4.82 13.37
CA ILE A 38 14.69 -4.97 13.91
C ILE A 38 14.74 -4.56 15.38
N PHE A 39 14.12 -3.43 15.76
CA PHE A 39 14.10 -2.98 17.16
C PHE A 39 13.40 -3.99 18.06
N ILE A 40 12.26 -4.57 17.66
CA ILE A 40 11.57 -5.60 18.41
C ILE A 40 12.51 -6.80 18.65
N TRP A 41 13.19 -7.27 17.61
CA TRP A 41 14.14 -8.40 17.73
C TRP A 41 15.35 -8.10 18.61
N LEU A 42 15.86 -6.87 18.57
CA LEU A 42 17.02 -6.48 19.37
C LEU A 42 16.65 -6.21 20.84
N LEU A 43 15.45 -5.71 21.11
CA LEU A 43 15.05 -5.23 22.43
C LEU A 43 14.28 -6.27 23.24
N VAL A 44 13.79 -7.33 22.62
CA VAL A 44 13.07 -8.40 23.34
C VAL A 44 13.95 -8.97 24.48
N GLY A 45 13.43 -8.94 25.72
CA GLY A 45 14.13 -9.41 26.90
C GLY A 45 15.35 -8.57 27.36
N ARG A 46 15.58 -7.39 26.74
CA ARG A 46 16.74 -6.52 27.07
C ARG A 46 16.35 -5.17 27.68
N ILE A 47 15.11 -4.79 27.56
CA ILE A 47 14.57 -3.53 28.09
C ILE A 47 13.28 -3.79 28.86
N ASP A 48 12.84 -2.79 29.63
CA ASP A 48 11.59 -2.83 30.35
C ASP A 48 10.38 -2.97 29.41
N ALA A 49 9.29 -3.54 29.94
CA ALA A 49 8.11 -3.85 29.14
C ALA A 49 7.44 -2.60 28.53
N GLU A 50 7.50 -1.45 29.22
CA GLU A 50 6.82 -0.22 28.78
C GLU A 50 7.43 0.33 27.47
N PRO A 51 8.74 0.63 27.37
CA PRO A 51 9.35 1.10 26.13
C PRO A 51 9.29 0.05 25.01
N PHE A 52 9.38 -1.25 25.35
CA PHE A 52 9.18 -2.32 24.37
C PHE A 52 7.80 -2.25 23.73
N MET A 53 6.75 -2.16 24.56
CA MET A 53 5.37 -2.07 24.09
C MET A 53 5.08 -0.79 23.31
N PHE A 54 5.80 0.30 23.58
CA PHE A 54 5.73 1.51 22.76
C PHE A 54 6.18 1.24 21.33
N VAL A 55 7.32 0.57 21.13
CA VAL A 55 7.82 0.21 19.77
C VAL A 55 6.83 -0.70 19.06
N VAL A 56 6.29 -1.70 19.76
CA VAL A 56 5.29 -2.62 19.22
C VAL A 56 4.04 -1.87 18.74
N ARG A 57 3.52 -0.96 19.57
CA ARG A 57 2.36 -0.13 19.19
C ARG A 57 2.67 0.81 18.04
N ALA A 58 3.87 1.37 17.99
CA ALA A 58 4.28 2.27 16.92
C ALA A 58 4.28 1.57 15.55
N ILE A 59 4.88 0.37 15.44
CA ILE A 59 4.88 -0.38 14.17
C ILE A 59 3.45 -0.84 13.81
N THR A 60 2.65 -1.27 14.78
CA THR A 60 1.26 -1.70 14.54
C THR A 60 0.42 -0.53 14.02
N SER A 61 0.52 0.64 14.66
CA SER A 61 -0.20 1.85 14.23
C SER A 61 0.25 2.30 12.84
N TYR A 62 1.56 2.28 12.57
CA TYR A 62 2.09 2.62 11.26
C TYR A 62 1.57 1.67 10.17
N ALA A 63 1.58 0.36 10.42
CA ALA A 63 1.03 -0.63 9.50
C ALA A 63 -0.45 -0.38 9.18
N ALA A 64 -1.26 -0.05 10.21
CA ALA A 64 -2.67 0.29 10.02
C ALA A 64 -2.87 1.56 9.18
N LEU A 65 -2.05 2.60 9.40
CA LEU A 65 -2.07 3.82 8.59
C LEU A 65 -1.73 3.53 7.12
N ILE A 66 -0.74 2.69 6.87
CA ILE A 66 -0.39 2.29 5.50
C ILE A 66 -1.52 1.50 4.85
N VAL A 67 -2.16 0.55 5.53
CA VAL A 67 -3.33 -0.18 4.99
C VAL A 67 -4.47 0.79 4.65
N ALA A 68 -4.77 1.75 5.53
CA ALA A 68 -5.80 2.76 5.30
C ALA A 68 -5.43 3.68 4.11
N PHE A 69 -4.17 4.12 4.02
CA PHE A 69 -3.66 4.92 2.90
C PHE A 69 -3.81 4.19 1.56
N LEU A 70 -3.46 2.90 1.51
CA LEU A 70 -3.61 2.07 0.32
C LEU A 70 -5.08 1.88 -0.07
N GLY A 71 -5.96 1.74 0.92
CA GLY A 71 -7.41 1.71 0.71
C GLY A 71 -7.97 3.01 0.13
N GLY A 72 -7.31 4.14 0.37
CA GLY A 72 -7.69 5.46 -0.16
C GLY A 72 -7.30 5.72 -1.62
N ILE A 73 -6.36 4.97 -2.19
CA ILE A 73 -5.87 5.19 -3.57
C ILE A 73 -7.01 5.14 -4.61
N PRO A 74 -7.93 4.16 -4.60
CA PRO A 74 -9.05 4.14 -5.54
C PRO A 74 -9.95 5.37 -5.44
N TRP A 75 -10.11 5.93 -4.24
CA TRP A 75 -10.90 7.15 -4.02
C TRP A 75 -10.25 8.36 -4.69
N GLY A 76 -8.95 8.57 -4.47
CA GLY A 76 -8.21 9.66 -5.13
C GLY A 76 -8.27 9.57 -6.66
N LEU A 77 -8.12 8.36 -7.19
CA LEU A 77 -8.17 8.12 -8.63
C LEU A 77 -9.56 8.38 -9.22
N MET A 78 -10.63 8.03 -8.50
CA MET A 78 -12.00 8.33 -8.92
C MET A 78 -12.29 9.83 -8.88
N MET A 79 -11.85 10.54 -7.84
CA MET A 79 -11.98 11.99 -7.76
C MET A 79 -11.30 12.68 -8.94
N TRP A 80 -10.08 12.27 -9.27
CA TRP A 80 -9.35 12.80 -10.42
C TRP A 80 -10.09 12.54 -11.75
N ARG A 81 -10.58 11.33 -11.98
CA ARG A 81 -11.35 10.97 -13.20
C ARG A 81 -12.63 11.76 -13.32
N SER A 82 -13.36 11.99 -12.24
CA SER A 82 -14.61 12.77 -12.25
C SER A 82 -14.35 14.24 -12.62
N THR A 83 -13.22 14.81 -12.22
CA THR A 83 -12.81 16.17 -12.58
C THR A 83 -12.64 16.34 -14.09
N TRP A 84 -12.18 15.29 -14.78
CA TRP A 84 -11.96 15.31 -16.24
C TRP A 84 -13.11 14.70 -17.03
N HIS A 85 -14.29 14.51 -16.43
CA HIS A 85 -15.49 13.91 -17.07
C HIS A 85 -15.21 12.57 -17.76
N MET A 86 -14.22 11.81 -17.27
CA MET A 86 -13.90 10.48 -17.78
C MET A 86 -14.92 9.46 -17.29
N GLU A 87 -15.31 8.51 -18.15
CA GLU A 87 -16.20 7.43 -17.75
C GLU A 87 -15.62 6.62 -16.57
N ALA A 88 -16.50 6.27 -15.64
CA ALA A 88 -16.11 5.44 -14.50
C ALA A 88 -15.86 4.00 -14.95
N PRO A 89 -14.77 3.35 -14.47
CA PRO A 89 -14.52 1.95 -14.79
C PRO A 89 -15.67 1.04 -14.33
N PRO A 90 -15.94 -0.10 -14.99
CA PRO A 90 -17.11 -0.94 -14.72
C PRO A 90 -17.23 -1.42 -13.26
N HIS A 91 -16.17 -1.48 -12.51
CA HIS A 91 -16.17 -1.96 -11.12
C HIS A 91 -15.81 -0.89 -10.07
N TYR A 92 -15.95 0.41 -10.40
CA TYR A 92 -15.54 1.50 -9.51
C TYR A 92 -16.20 1.44 -8.12
N ARG A 93 -17.50 1.13 -8.06
CA ARG A 93 -18.22 1.02 -6.78
C ARG A 93 -17.61 -0.01 -5.85
N ARG A 94 -17.23 -1.18 -6.38
CA ARG A 94 -16.53 -2.22 -5.62
C ARG A 94 -15.16 -1.74 -5.14
N ALA A 95 -14.45 -0.95 -5.94
CA ALA A 95 -13.15 -0.39 -5.56
C ALA A 95 -13.28 0.58 -4.37
N LEU A 96 -14.30 1.43 -4.35
CA LEU A 96 -14.57 2.35 -3.25
C LEU A 96 -14.93 1.60 -1.96
N TRP A 97 -15.85 0.62 -2.04
CA TRP A 97 -16.22 -0.20 -0.89
C TRP A 97 -15.04 -0.96 -0.30
N THR A 98 -14.17 -1.53 -1.13
CA THR A 98 -12.97 -2.22 -0.63
C THR A 98 -12.03 -1.29 0.11
N GLY A 99 -11.88 -0.03 -0.31
CA GLY A 99 -11.10 0.97 0.41
C GLY A 99 -11.61 1.21 1.83
N VAL A 100 -12.93 1.37 1.98
CA VAL A 100 -13.57 1.51 3.31
C VAL A 100 -13.37 0.25 4.16
N ILE A 101 -13.57 -0.94 3.58
CA ILE A 101 -13.40 -2.22 4.29
C ILE A 101 -11.96 -2.38 4.79
N TYR A 102 -10.95 -2.04 3.99
CA TYR A 102 -9.55 -2.10 4.42
C TYR A 102 -9.25 -1.14 5.56
N SER A 103 -9.77 0.08 5.52
CA SER A 103 -9.58 1.05 6.59
C SER A 103 -10.24 0.60 7.90
N LEU A 104 -11.46 0.06 7.84
CA LEU A 104 -12.16 -0.48 9.00
C LEU A 104 -11.47 -1.74 9.55
N ALA A 105 -11.01 -2.64 8.67
CA ALA A 105 -10.29 -3.84 9.09
C ALA A 105 -8.95 -3.47 9.76
N ALA A 106 -8.23 -2.46 9.25
CA ALA A 106 -7.02 -1.95 9.87
C ALA A 106 -7.30 -1.35 11.26
N TRP A 107 -8.39 -0.60 11.39
CA TRP A 107 -8.81 -0.08 12.69
C TRP A 107 -9.16 -1.20 13.68
N LEU A 108 -9.91 -2.23 13.25
CA LEU A 108 -10.19 -3.39 14.09
C LEU A 108 -8.92 -4.13 14.52
N ALA A 109 -7.92 -4.24 13.63
CA ALA A 109 -6.65 -4.85 13.97
C ALA A 109 -5.90 -4.11 15.10
N LEU A 110 -6.08 -2.78 15.23
CA LEU A 110 -5.51 -2.00 16.34
C LEU A 110 -6.18 -2.29 17.69
N LEU A 111 -7.40 -2.82 17.71
CA LEU A 111 -8.12 -3.20 18.92
C LEU A 111 -7.74 -4.60 19.41
N MET A 112 -7.02 -5.37 18.61
CA MET A 112 -6.56 -6.72 18.94
C MET A 112 -5.27 -6.67 19.78
N PRO A 113 -4.91 -7.79 20.47
CA PRO A 113 -3.57 -7.93 21.03
C PRO A 113 -2.51 -7.68 19.95
N PRO A 114 -1.39 -7.00 20.26
CA PRO A 114 -0.44 -6.51 19.25
C PRO A 114 0.08 -7.58 18.29
N HIS A 115 0.39 -8.78 18.76
CA HIS A 115 0.82 -9.90 17.92
C HIS A 115 -0.24 -10.28 16.88
N ALA A 116 -1.50 -10.40 17.29
CA ALA A 116 -2.61 -10.72 16.40
C ALA A 116 -2.90 -9.57 15.43
N GLY A 117 -2.87 -8.32 15.91
CA GLY A 117 -3.02 -7.12 15.09
C GLY A 117 -1.98 -7.04 13.98
N LEU A 118 -0.70 -7.29 14.29
CA LEU A 118 0.38 -7.29 13.29
C LEU A 118 0.19 -8.39 12.24
N VAL A 119 -0.22 -9.60 12.64
CA VAL A 119 -0.52 -10.67 11.68
C VAL A 119 -1.66 -10.27 10.75
N VAL A 120 -2.75 -9.74 11.29
CA VAL A 120 -3.91 -9.28 10.50
C VAL A 120 -3.48 -8.16 9.55
N LEU A 121 -2.70 -7.19 10.00
CA LEU A 121 -2.21 -6.10 9.15
C LEU A 121 -1.27 -6.60 8.05
N GLY A 122 -0.39 -7.56 8.33
CA GLY A 122 0.44 -8.20 7.31
C GLY A 122 -0.40 -8.89 6.23
N VAL A 123 -1.46 -9.61 6.63
CA VAL A 123 -2.43 -10.23 5.69
C VAL A 123 -3.20 -9.17 4.90
N LEU A 124 -3.63 -8.07 5.54
CA LEU A 124 -4.32 -6.97 4.86
C LEU A 124 -3.43 -6.28 3.82
N LEU A 125 -2.14 -6.09 4.08
CA LEU A 125 -1.19 -5.56 3.10
C LEU A 125 -1.11 -6.46 1.86
N ILE A 126 -1.07 -7.78 2.03
CA ILE A 126 -1.10 -8.73 0.92
C ILE A 126 -2.44 -8.66 0.18
N ALA A 127 -3.56 -8.60 0.90
CA ALA A 127 -4.89 -8.50 0.30
C ALA A 127 -5.06 -7.20 -0.51
N CYS A 128 -4.53 -6.07 -0.02
CA CYS A 128 -4.48 -4.81 -0.78
C CYS A 128 -3.72 -5.00 -2.09
N TYR A 129 -2.53 -5.61 -2.06
CA TYR A 129 -1.75 -5.86 -3.28
C TYR A 129 -2.49 -6.76 -4.26
N LEU A 130 -3.13 -7.85 -3.80
CA LEU A 130 -3.90 -8.74 -4.68
C LEU A 130 -5.09 -8.03 -5.32
N SER A 131 -5.71 -7.10 -4.61
CA SER A 131 -6.77 -6.23 -5.15
C SER A 131 -6.22 -5.26 -6.19
N ASP A 132 -5.07 -4.62 -5.91
CA ASP A 132 -4.41 -3.69 -6.80
C ASP A 132 -3.93 -4.37 -8.08
N ARG A 133 -3.39 -5.59 -7.97
CA ARG A 133 -2.95 -6.38 -9.13
C ARG A 133 -4.05 -6.59 -10.17
N LYS A 134 -5.31 -6.72 -9.73
CA LYS A 134 -6.46 -6.88 -10.64
C LYS A 134 -6.92 -5.56 -11.25
N ARG A 135 -6.75 -4.44 -10.54
CA ARG A 135 -7.30 -3.14 -10.92
C ARG A 135 -6.34 -2.23 -11.66
N TYR A 136 -5.05 -2.28 -11.35
CA TYR A 136 -4.05 -1.37 -11.92
C TYR A 136 -3.95 -1.44 -13.45
N PRO A 137 -4.06 -2.62 -14.10
CA PRO A 137 -4.11 -2.67 -15.57
C PRO A 137 -5.31 -1.92 -16.15
N GLU A 138 -6.50 -2.06 -15.53
CA GLU A 138 -7.73 -1.36 -15.96
C GLU A 138 -7.65 0.17 -15.78
N LEU A 139 -6.80 0.61 -14.86
CA LEU A 139 -6.59 2.02 -14.52
C LEU A 139 -5.42 2.66 -15.27
N GLY A 140 -4.68 1.90 -16.10
CA GLY A 140 -3.54 2.39 -16.85
C GLY A 140 -2.26 2.59 -16.04
N VAL A 141 -2.20 2.06 -14.80
CA VAL A 141 -1.06 2.21 -13.87
C VAL A 141 -0.33 0.89 -13.61
N ALA A 142 -0.33 0.00 -14.58
CA ALA A 142 0.31 -1.32 -14.46
C ALA A 142 1.81 -1.26 -14.11
N GLY A 143 2.54 -0.22 -14.55
CA GLY A 143 3.95 -0.01 -14.23
C GLY A 143 4.27 0.10 -12.73
N TRP A 144 3.27 0.44 -11.91
CA TRP A 144 3.41 0.51 -10.46
C TRP A 144 3.39 -0.86 -9.76
N LEU A 145 2.96 -1.94 -10.43
CA LEU A 145 2.77 -3.25 -9.80
C LEU A 145 4.05 -3.85 -9.26
N THR A 146 5.17 -3.71 -9.98
CA THR A 146 6.47 -4.24 -9.52
C THR A 146 6.93 -3.55 -8.23
N LEU A 147 6.79 -2.22 -8.16
CA LEU A 147 7.10 -1.47 -6.94
C LEU A 147 6.18 -1.90 -5.80
N ARG A 148 4.88 -1.96 -6.04
CA ARG A 148 3.86 -2.40 -5.07
C ARG A 148 4.16 -3.80 -4.53
N PHE A 149 4.53 -4.73 -5.39
CA PHE A 149 4.92 -6.09 -4.97
C PHE A 149 6.07 -6.08 -3.97
N ARG A 150 7.17 -5.38 -4.32
CA ARG A 150 8.36 -5.29 -3.46
C ARG A 150 8.03 -4.67 -2.10
N LEU A 151 7.29 -3.55 -2.09
CA LEU A 151 6.87 -2.87 -0.87
C LEU A 151 6.00 -3.78 0.01
N THR A 152 5.05 -4.48 -0.59
CA THR A 152 4.16 -5.40 0.14
C THR A 152 4.92 -6.58 0.74
N CYS A 153 5.84 -7.20 -0.01
CA CYS A 153 6.64 -8.29 0.51
C CYS A 153 7.45 -7.88 1.74
N VAL A 154 8.13 -6.73 1.68
CA VAL A 154 8.96 -6.26 2.80
C VAL A 154 8.10 -5.86 4.00
N SER A 155 7.03 -5.09 3.78
CA SER A 155 6.16 -4.62 4.87
C SER A 155 5.40 -5.76 5.56
N SER A 156 4.82 -6.70 4.80
CA SER A 156 4.12 -7.85 5.39
C SER A 156 5.07 -8.78 6.13
N MET A 157 6.27 -9.05 5.57
CA MET A 157 7.29 -9.84 6.25
C MET A 157 7.73 -9.18 7.55
N SER A 158 7.95 -7.86 7.56
CA SER A 158 8.28 -7.12 8.78
C SER A 158 7.19 -7.25 9.85
N CYS A 159 5.89 -7.19 9.46
CA CYS A 159 4.79 -7.41 10.38
C CYS A 159 4.81 -8.82 10.98
N PHE A 160 5.01 -9.86 10.17
CA PHE A 160 5.05 -11.24 10.64
C PHE A 160 6.27 -11.52 11.53
N LEU A 161 7.45 -11.02 11.15
CA LEU A 161 8.65 -11.13 11.96
C LEU A 161 8.52 -10.42 13.32
N ALA A 162 7.91 -9.23 13.32
CA ALA A 162 7.63 -8.52 14.56
C ALA A 162 6.63 -9.28 15.44
N ALA A 163 5.55 -9.81 14.85
CA ALA A 163 4.54 -10.59 15.57
C ALA A 163 5.09 -11.87 16.19
N ALA A 164 6.10 -12.49 15.57
CA ALA A 164 6.72 -13.72 16.05
C ALA A 164 7.57 -13.53 17.33
N GLN A 165 7.89 -12.30 17.71
CA GLN A 165 8.72 -11.97 18.89
C GLN A 165 7.92 -11.36 20.05
N ILE A 166 6.62 -11.18 19.89
CA ILE A 166 5.70 -10.64 20.89
C ILE A 166 4.84 -11.75 21.45
#